data_d7078fe84d6190cfd2505d608f1ed538
#
_entry.id   d7078fe84d6190cfd2505d608f1ed538
#
_cell.length_a   1.000
_cell.length_b   1.000
_cell.length_c   1.000
_cell.angle_alpha   90.00
_cell.angle_beta   90.00
_cell.angle_gamma   90.00
#
_symmetry.space_group_name_H-M   'P 1'
#
loop_
_entity.id
_entity.type
_entity.pdbx_description
1 polymer ?
#
loop_
_entity_poly.entity_id
_entity_poly.type
_entity_poly.pdbx_seq_one_letter_code
_entity_poly.pdbx_strand_id
1 'polypeptide(L)'
;FSNELQVTSDTPQAFIVLSSDDGAVPPSNGVNYYLALQKNNVPASLHVYPTGGHGWGYRDNFKYKQQWTQELEKWLRDGVVFPQDAEPMLRIGKSYLGTKYVANTLDQGTEETLVIAPQTVDCLTFVEYTLAQALGSSFADNLQKIRYRDGIIDGYTSRLHYTSDWIENGVRQGLLEYVTARNSAQTTKLSLSYMSTHPKQYKHLADSPENVKRMAEYEKALSGKKVHWLPKNKLPDTGLPWIMDGDVI
;
A
#
# COMPACT_ATOMS: atom_id res chain seq x y z
N PHE A 1 -30.34 8.64 3.80
CA PHE A 1 -29.23 9.41 3.24
C PHE A 1 -29.24 9.26 1.73
N SER A 2 -29.24 10.37 1.00
CA SER A 2 -29.21 10.42 -0.46
C SER A 2 -27.87 11.02 -0.87
N ASN A 3 -26.90 10.16 -1.21
CA ASN A 3 -25.56 10.59 -1.54
C ASN A 3 -25.52 11.45 -2.80
N GLU A 4 -26.45 11.23 -3.75
CA GLU A 4 -26.57 12.00 -4.97
C GLU A 4 -26.90 13.48 -4.72
N LEU A 5 -27.51 13.80 -3.56
CA LEU A 5 -27.79 15.20 -3.17
C LEU A 5 -26.58 15.94 -2.56
N GLN A 6 -25.51 15.20 -2.26
CA GLN A 6 -24.31 15.75 -1.65
C GLN A 6 -23.16 15.93 -2.65
N VAL A 7 -23.36 15.55 -3.90
CA VAL A 7 -22.36 15.67 -4.96
C VAL A 7 -22.13 17.15 -5.30
N THR A 8 -20.86 17.53 -5.30
CA THR A 8 -20.36 18.85 -5.73
C THR A 8 -19.28 18.68 -6.79
N SER A 9 -18.77 19.77 -7.34
CA SER A 9 -17.61 19.75 -8.24
C SER A 9 -16.34 19.19 -7.60
N ASP A 10 -16.25 19.21 -6.27
CA ASP A 10 -15.10 18.72 -5.50
C ASP A 10 -15.24 17.24 -5.12
N THR A 11 -16.37 16.61 -5.49
CA THR A 11 -16.58 15.17 -5.25
C THR A 11 -15.56 14.37 -6.07
N PRO A 12 -14.87 13.39 -5.44
CA PRO A 12 -13.94 12.53 -6.17
C PRO A 12 -14.60 11.81 -7.35
N GLN A 13 -13.82 11.58 -8.40
CA GLN A 13 -14.26 10.76 -9.52
C GLN A 13 -14.59 9.33 -9.07
N ALA A 14 -15.51 8.67 -9.75
CA ALA A 14 -16.05 7.39 -9.30
C ALA A 14 -16.13 6.33 -10.41
N PHE A 15 -15.75 5.09 -10.05
CA PHE A 15 -16.04 3.90 -10.82
C PHE A 15 -17.14 3.12 -10.11
N ILE A 16 -18.32 3.04 -10.71
CA ILE A 16 -19.53 2.48 -10.12
C ILE A 16 -19.87 1.16 -10.80
N VAL A 17 -20.01 0.10 -10.00
CA VAL A 17 -20.42 -1.23 -10.49
C VAL A 17 -21.60 -1.74 -9.68
N LEU A 18 -22.63 -2.24 -10.37
CA LEU A 18 -23.83 -2.75 -9.73
C LEU A 18 -24.49 -3.86 -10.56
N SER A 19 -25.41 -4.59 -9.94
CA SER A 19 -26.25 -5.58 -10.61
C SER A 19 -27.68 -5.08 -10.76
N SER A 20 -28.30 -5.36 -11.92
CA SER A 20 -29.70 -4.99 -12.18
C SER A 20 -30.68 -5.74 -11.28
N ASP A 21 -30.33 -6.93 -10.82
CA ASP A 21 -31.12 -7.81 -9.97
C ASP A 21 -30.81 -7.69 -8.46
N ASP A 22 -30.16 -6.58 -8.05
CA ASP A 22 -29.93 -6.32 -6.61
C ASP A 22 -31.25 -6.04 -5.91
N GLY A 23 -31.70 -7.03 -5.11
CA GLY A 23 -32.94 -6.95 -4.34
C GLY A 23 -32.79 -6.29 -2.97
N ALA A 24 -31.55 -6.02 -2.52
CA ALA A 24 -31.27 -5.42 -1.23
C ALA A 24 -31.04 -3.91 -1.35
N VAL A 25 -30.29 -3.49 -2.35
CA VAL A 25 -30.01 -2.08 -2.63
C VAL A 25 -30.45 -1.76 -4.06
N PRO A 26 -31.48 -0.91 -4.24
CA PRO A 26 -31.99 -0.58 -5.56
C PRO A 26 -30.89 -0.07 -6.49
N PRO A 27 -30.74 -0.63 -7.70
CA PRO A 27 -29.73 -0.20 -8.67
C PRO A 27 -29.83 1.28 -9.03
N SER A 28 -31.03 1.87 -8.89
CA SER A 28 -31.27 3.30 -9.08
C SER A 28 -30.38 4.20 -8.20
N ASN A 29 -29.93 3.72 -7.03
CA ASN A 29 -29.05 4.49 -6.17
C ASN A 29 -27.71 4.81 -6.86
N GLY A 30 -27.08 3.79 -7.46
CA GLY A 30 -25.83 3.99 -8.21
C GLY A 30 -26.05 4.82 -9.50
N VAL A 31 -27.19 4.62 -10.18
CA VAL A 31 -27.56 5.40 -11.36
C VAL A 31 -27.75 6.88 -11.00
N ASN A 32 -28.50 7.18 -9.94
CA ASN A 32 -28.75 8.55 -9.49
C ASN A 32 -27.44 9.24 -9.06
N TYR A 33 -26.58 8.50 -8.37
CA TYR A 33 -25.25 9.01 -7.98
C TYR A 33 -24.39 9.33 -9.20
N TYR A 34 -24.37 8.44 -10.20
CA TYR A 34 -23.68 8.70 -11.47
C TYR A 34 -24.20 9.96 -12.18
N LEU A 35 -25.53 10.12 -12.25
CA LEU A 35 -26.15 11.30 -12.88
C LEU A 35 -25.81 12.58 -12.11
N ALA A 36 -25.74 12.54 -10.78
CA ALA A 36 -25.33 13.67 -9.97
C ALA A 36 -23.85 14.05 -10.22
N LEU A 37 -22.96 13.05 -10.35
CA LEU A 37 -21.56 13.28 -10.72
C LEU A 37 -21.45 13.97 -12.09
N GLN A 38 -22.18 13.45 -13.10
CA GLN A 38 -22.22 14.04 -14.45
C GLN A 38 -22.72 15.49 -14.42
N LYS A 39 -23.78 15.77 -13.67
CA LYS A 39 -24.32 17.14 -13.51
C LYS A 39 -23.31 18.13 -12.92
N ASN A 40 -22.41 17.65 -12.08
CA ASN A 40 -21.38 18.47 -11.43
C ASN A 40 -20.02 18.40 -12.16
N ASN A 41 -19.98 17.85 -13.40
CA ASN A 41 -18.77 17.67 -14.20
C ASN A 41 -17.68 16.84 -13.52
N VAL A 42 -18.07 15.91 -12.64
CA VAL A 42 -17.16 14.95 -12.00
C VAL A 42 -17.01 13.74 -12.90
N PRO A 43 -15.80 13.34 -13.30
CA PRO A 43 -15.59 12.14 -14.11
C PRO A 43 -16.09 10.89 -13.40
N ALA A 44 -16.89 10.09 -14.08
CA ALA A 44 -17.41 8.85 -13.51
C ALA A 44 -17.64 7.80 -14.59
N SER A 45 -17.53 6.53 -14.21
CA SER A 45 -17.88 5.36 -15.03
C SER A 45 -18.94 4.55 -14.32
N LEU A 46 -19.95 4.08 -15.06
CA LEU A 46 -21.04 3.26 -14.53
C LEU A 46 -21.15 1.96 -15.32
N HIS A 47 -21.04 0.82 -14.61
CA HIS A 47 -21.17 -0.52 -15.17
C HIS A 47 -22.31 -1.26 -14.48
N VAL A 48 -23.31 -1.68 -15.25
CA VAL A 48 -24.48 -2.38 -14.75
C VAL A 48 -24.51 -3.79 -15.32
N TYR A 49 -24.39 -4.79 -14.45
CA TYR A 49 -24.43 -6.20 -14.84
C TYR A 49 -25.85 -6.77 -14.68
N PRO A 50 -26.30 -7.65 -15.62
CA PRO A 50 -27.67 -8.16 -15.59
C PRO A 50 -28.01 -8.92 -14.32
N THR A 51 -27.06 -9.65 -13.77
CA THR A 51 -27.26 -10.55 -12.60
C THR A 51 -26.05 -10.50 -11.66
N GLY A 52 -26.28 -10.84 -10.39
CA GLY A 52 -25.25 -10.91 -9.35
C GLY A 52 -25.84 -10.68 -7.97
N GLY A 53 -27.03 -10.10 -7.90
CA GLY A 53 -27.66 -9.75 -6.64
C GLY A 53 -26.85 -8.70 -5.87
N HIS A 54 -26.90 -8.80 -4.55
CA HIS A 54 -26.21 -7.87 -3.64
C HIS A 54 -24.89 -8.41 -3.11
N GLY A 55 -23.91 -7.50 -2.97
CA GLY A 55 -22.69 -7.76 -2.20
C GLY A 55 -21.71 -8.77 -2.79
N TRP A 56 -21.70 -8.93 -4.09
CA TRP A 56 -20.78 -9.86 -4.77
C TRP A 56 -19.31 -9.41 -4.70
N GLY A 57 -19.02 -8.12 -4.77
CA GLY A 57 -17.68 -7.58 -4.65
C GLY A 57 -16.64 -8.33 -5.48
N TYR A 58 -15.55 -8.77 -4.84
CA TYR A 58 -14.46 -9.52 -5.49
C TYR A 58 -14.61 -11.05 -5.36
N ARG A 59 -15.82 -11.56 -5.16
CA ARG A 59 -16.08 -12.99 -4.97
C ARG A 59 -15.84 -13.78 -6.25
N ASP A 60 -15.24 -14.98 -6.13
CA ASP A 60 -14.88 -15.84 -7.27
C ASP A 60 -16.08 -16.36 -8.04
N ASN A 61 -17.21 -16.53 -7.36
CA ASN A 61 -18.46 -17.01 -7.96
C ASN A 61 -19.27 -15.92 -8.68
N PHE A 62 -18.81 -14.66 -8.68
CA PHE A 62 -19.50 -13.63 -9.46
C PHE A 62 -19.16 -13.78 -10.94
N LYS A 63 -20.18 -14.04 -11.75
CA LYS A 63 -20.05 -14.33 -13.19
C LYS A 63 -19.24 -13.28 -13.96
N TYR A 64 -19.35 -12.02 -13.58
CA TYR A 64 -18.73 -10.89 -14.28
C TYR A 64 -17.48 -10.38 -13.56
N LYS A 65 -16.92 -11.14 -12.62
CA LYS A 65 -15.74 -10.74 -11.84
C LYS A 65 -14.59 -10.29 -12.75
N GLN A 66 -14.20 -11.12 -13.70
CA GLN A 66 -13.10 -10.83 -14.61
C GLN A 66 -13.37 -9.57 -15.44
N GLN A 67 -14.60 -9.42 -15.93
CA GLN A 67 -14.97 -8.28 -16.77
C GLN A 67 -14.85 -6.96 -16.00
N TRP A 68 -15.50 -6.85 -14.82
CA TRP A 68 -15.48 -5.58 -14.10
C TRP A 68 -14.10 -5.23 -13.55
N THR A 69 -13.30 -6.22 -13.17
CA THR A 69 -11.93 -5.96 -12.70
C THR A 69 -11.02 -5.49 -13.83
N GLN A 70 -11.17 -6.00 -15.05
CA GLN A 70 -10.47 -5.50 -16.24
C GLN A 70 -10.91 -4.07 -16.61
N GLU A 71 -12.20 -3.78 -16.54
CA GLU A 71 -12.72 -2.42 -16.77
C GLU A 71 -12.25 -1.45 -15.68
N LEU A 72 -12.20 -1.86 -14.42
CA LEU A 72 -11.64 -1.06 -13.34
C LEU A 72 -10.14 -0.79 -13.57
N GLU A 73 -9.37 -1.81 -13.93
CA GLU A 73 -7.95 -1.67 -14.23
C GLU A 73 -7.72 -0.67 -15.38
N LYS A 74 -8.51 -0.79 -16.45
CA LYS A 74 -8.46 0.13 -17.58
C LYS A 74 -8.84 1.55 -17.16
N TRP A 75 -9.91 1.71 -16.37
CA TRP A 75 -10.35 3.00 -15.87
C TRP A 75 -9.29 3.67 -15.00
N LEU A 76 -8.63 2.89 -14.13
CA LEU A 76 -7.51 3.37 -13.30
C LEU A 76 -6.32 3.82 -14.16
N ARG A 77 -6.02 3.13 -15.25
CA ARG A 77 -4.91 3.50 -16.15
C ARG A 77 -5.23 4.72 -17.01
N ASP A 78 -6.42 4.72 -17.61
CA ASP A 78 -6.72 5.63 -18.72
C ASP A 78 -7.65 6.79 -18.29
N GLY A 79 -8.46 6.59 -17.27
CA GLY A 79 -9.60 7.44 -16.94
C GLY A 79 -9.48 8.22 -15.64
N VAL A 80 -8.53 7.87 -14.77
CA VAL A 80 -8.39 8.61 -13.53
C VAL A 80 -7.60 9.88 -13.78
N VAL A 81 -8.31 10.99 -13.92
CA VAL A 81 -7.69 12.33 -13.89
C VAL A 81 -7.39 12.64 -12.44
N PHE A 82 -6.11 12.51 -12.05
CA PHE A 82 -5.70 13.06 -10.77
C PHE A 82 -5.48 14.55 -10.92
N PRO A 83 -5.80 15.35 -9.91
CA PRO A 83 -5.35 16.73 -9.86
C PRO A 83 -3.86 16.76 -10.23
N GLN A 84 -3.43 17.76 -11.00
CA GLN A 84 -2.02 17.88 -11.43
C GLN A 84 -1.07 17.92 -10.22
N ASP A 85 -1.62 18.22 -9.04
CA ASP A 85 -0.96 18.28 -7.74
C ASP A 85 -1.01 16.96 -6.96
N ALA A 86 -1.53 15.87 -7.58
CA ALA A 86 -1.49 14.55 -6.95
C ALA A 86 -0.04 14.21 -6.62
N GLU A 87 0.21 13.92 -5.34
CA GLU A 87 1.51 13.60 -4.78
C GLU A 87 2.29 12.66 -5.72
N PRO A 88 3.57 12.90 -5.96
CA PRO A 88 4.40 12.06 -6.83
C PRO A 88 4.28 10.57 -6.50
N MET A 89 4.13 10.23 -5.23
CA MET A 89 3.92 8.88 -4.71
C MET A 89 2.72 8.19 -5.37
N LEU A 90 1.55 8.83 -5.39
CA LEU A 90 0.33 8.25 -5.94
C LEU A 90 0.45 8.03 -7.46
N ARG A 91 0.98 9.01 -8.19
CA ARG A 91 1.20 8.93 -9.64
C ARG A 91 2.16 7.79 -10.00
N ILE A 92 3.27 7.66 -9.27
CA ILE A 92 4.26 6.63 -9.51
C ILE A 92 3.71 5.26 -9.08
N GLY A 93 3.07 5.15 -7.93
CA GLY A 93 2.44 3.92 -7.47
C GLY A 93 1.47 3.34 -8.49
N LYS A 94 0.71 4.20 -9.18
CA LYS A 94 -0.19 3.79 -10.26
C LYS A 94 0.51 3.26 -11.49
N SER A 95 1.72 3.71 -11.80
CA SER A 95 2.48 3.16 -12.93
C SER A 95 2.85 1.69 -12.76
N TYR A 96 2.77 1.17 -11.51
CA TYR A 96 2.95 -0.25 -11.19
C TYR A 96 1.67 -1.10 -11.30
N LEU A 97 0.50 -0.51 -11.65
CA LEU A 97 -0.70 -1.31 -11.88
C LEU A 97 -0.47 -2.35 -12.98
N GLY A 98 -0.83 -3.60 -12.68
CA GLY A 98 -0.60 -4.75 -13.57
C GLY A 98 0.82 -5.33 -13.49
N THR A 99 1.72 -4.78 -12.68
CA THR A 99 3.02 -5.38 -12.40
C THR A 99 2.84 -6.69 -11.62
N LYS A 100 3.56 -7.73 -12.03
CA LYS A 100 3.45 -9.05 -11.42
C LYS A 100 3.92 -9.02 -9.96
N TYR A 101 3.10 -9.55 -9.06
CA TYR A 101 3.52 -9.78 -7.67
C TYR A 101 4.44 -11.00 -7.57
N VAL A 102 5.64 -10.81 -7.02
CA VAL A 102 6.62 -11.88 -6.76
C VAL A 102 7.30 -11.61 -5.42
N ALA A 103 7.09 -12.50 -4.45
CA ALA A 103 7.73 -12.40 -3.15
C ALA A 103 9.21 -12.83 -3.18
N ASN A 104 9.98 -12.38 -2.18
CA ASN A 104 11.36 -12.78 -1.93
C ASN A 104 12.35 -12.45 -3.06
N THR A 105 12.10 -11.40 -3.82
CA THR A 105 12.98 -10.98 -4.93
C THR A 105 14.32 -10.39 -4.47
N LEU A 106 14.44 -10.03 -3.20
CA LEU A 106 15.65 -9.40 -2.64
C LEU A 106 16.70 -10.41 -2.16
N ASP A 107 16.34 -11.67 -1.94
CA ASP A 107 17.25 -12.71 -1.42
C ASP A 107 18.01 -13.42 -2.55
N GLN A 108 18.58 -12.64 -3.46
CA GLN A 108 19.37 -13.11 -4.58
C GLN A 108 20.87 -13.22 -4.22
N GLY A 109 21.53 -14.24 -4.74
CA GLY A 109 22.99 -14.38 -4.58
C GLY A 109 23.44 -14.82 -3.18
N THR A 110 24.74 -14.63 -2.91
CA THR A 110 25.41 -14.94 -1.65
C THR A 110 25.84 -13.66 -0.91
N GLU A 111 26.05 -12.58 -1.64
CA GLU A 111 26.42 -11.28 -1.09
C GLU A 111 25.23 -10.33 -1.16
N GLU A 112 25.11 -9.47 -0.15
CA GLU A 112 24.09 -8.43 -0.12
C GLU A 112 24.43 -7.32 -1.10
N THR A 113 23.54 -7.04 -2.03
CA THR A 113 23.67 -5.99 -3.02
C THR A 113 22.34 -5.26 -3.22
N LEU A 114 22.39 -4.05 -3.77
CA LEU A 114 21.18 -3.32 -4.10
C LEU A 114 20.46 -3.97 -5.29
N VAL A 115 19.47 -4.80 -5.00
CA VAL A 115 18.62 -5.42 -6.04
C VAL A 115 17.62 -4.40 -6.58
N ILE A 116 17.61 -4.20 -7.90
CA ILE A 116 16.65 -3.35 -8.62
C ILE A 116 15.97 -4.19 -9.69
N ALA A 117 14.72 -4.56 -9.46
CA ALA A 117 13.92 -5.38 -10.38
C ALA A 117 12.46 -4.85 -10.46
N PRO A 118 12.23 -3.68 -11.07
CA PRO A 118 10.93 -3.02 -11.07
C PRO A 118 9.86 -3.73 -11.93
N GLN A 119 10.23 -4.79 -12.66
CA GLN A 119 9.30 -5.60 -13.45
C GLN A 119 8.43 -6.55 -12.59
N THR A 120 8.82 -6.71 -11.33
CA THR A 120 8.09 -7.49 -10.33
C THR A 120 8.16 -6.77 -8.99
N VAL A 121 7.08 -6.82 -8.22
CA VAL A 121 7.01 -6.19 -6.89
C VAL A 121 6.36 -7.14 -5.88
N ASP A 122 6.72 -7.00 -4.63
CA ASP A 122 5.92 -7.39 -3.47
C ASP A 122 5.43 -6.12 -2.75
N CYS A 123 4.74 -6.27 -1.62
CA CYS A 123 4.21 -5.12 -0.90
C CYS A 123 5.32 -4.15 -0.44
N LEU A 124 6.47 -4.65 -0.02
CA LEU A 124 7.58 -3.81 0.44
C LEU A 124 8.29 -3.12 -0.74
N THR A 125 8.69 -3.89 -1.74
CA THR A 125 9.43 -3.35 -2.90
C THR A 125 8.58 -2.39 -3.71
N PHE A 126 7.25 -2.59 -3.77
CA PHE A 126 6.31 -1.62 -4.35
C PHE A 126 6.42 -0.25 -3.66
N VAL A 127 6.36 -0.23 -2.33
CA VAL A 127 6.47 1.01 -1.54
C VAL A 127 7.85 1.64 -1.71
N GLU A 128 8.91 0.84 -1.60
CA GLU A 128 10.29 1.33 -1.73
C GLU A 128 10.58 1.93 -3.11
N TYR A 129 10.15 1.27 -4.19
CA TYR A 129 10.34 1.78 -5.56
C TYR A 129 9.52 3.05 -5.80
N THR A 130 8.29 3.08 -5.30
CA THR A 130 7.42 4.24 -5.43
C THR A 130 8.01 5.45 -4.71
N LEU A 131 8.44 5.27 -3.47
CA LEU A 131 9.07 6.32 -2.66
C LEU A 131 10.40 6.78 -3.26
N ALA A 132 11.27 5.84 -3.68
CA ALA A 132 12.57 6.17 -4.25
C ALA A 132 12.46 7.00 -5.52
N GLN A 133 11.45 6.73 -6.36
CA GLN A 133 11.16 7.53 -7.56
C GLN A 133 10.53 8.89 -7.21
N ALA A 134 9.63 8.93 -6.22
CA ALA A 134 8.97 10.16 -5.80
C ALA A 134 9.94 11.19 -5.21
N LEU A 135 11.00 10.73 -4.55
CA LEU A 135 12.05 11.60 -4.01
C LEU A 135 12.90 12.28 -5.11
N GLY A 136 12.77 11.85 -6.36
CA GLY A 136 13.50 12.44 -7.49
C GLY A 136 15.00 12.15 -7.44
N SER A 137 15.80 12.93 -8.17
CA SER A 137 17.26 12.78 -8.27
C SER A 137 17.72 11.37 -8.71
N SER A 138 18.51 10.66 -7.93
CA SER A 138 19.00 9.31 -8.23
C SER A 138 18.09 8.26 -7.60
N PHE A 139 17.38 7.48 -8.43
CA PHE A 139 16.54 6.38 -7.97
C PHE A 139 17.32 5.33 -7.15
N ALA A 140 18.49 4.94 -7.63
CA ALA A 140 19.32 3.94 -6.95
C ALA A 140 19.79 4.43 -5.57
N ASP A 141 20.25 5.67 -5.47
CA ASP A 141 20.72 6.23 -4.19
C ASP A 141 19.58 6.39 -3.19
N ASN A 142 18.40 6.81 -3.65
CA ASN A 142 17.22 6.91 -2.82
C ASN A 142 16.78 5.53 -2.33
N LEU A 143 16.74 4.54 -3.24
CA LEU A 143 16.38 3.17 -2.88
C LEU A 143 17.34 2.56 -1.86
N GLN A 144 18.63 2.81 -2.00
CA GLN A 144 19.62 2.36 -1.04
C GLN A 144 19.39 3.00 0.35
N LYS A 145 19.12 4.29 0.42
CA LYS A 145 18.81 4.99 1.67
C LYS A 145 17.54 4.46 2.34
N ILE A 146 16.53 4.11 1.54
CA ILE A 146 15.24 3.60 2.03
C ILE A 146 15.38 2.17 2.56
N ARG A 147 16.12 1.31 1.85
CA ARG A 147 16.19 -0.14 2.11
C ARG A 147 17.21 -0.54 3.14
N TYR A 148 18.28 0.22 3.27
CA TYR A 148 19.43 -0.12 4.11
C TYR A 148 19.59 0.85 5.26
N ARG A 149 20.03 0.33 6.39
CA ARG A 149 20.29 1.10 7.61
C ARG A 149 21.30 2.21 7.31
N ASP A 150 20.89 3.45 7.54
CA ASP A 150 21.66 4.67 7.23
C ASP A 150 22.13 4.77 5.75
N GLY A 151 21.49 4.01 4.87
CA GLY A 151 21.87 3.94 3.45
C GLY A 151 23.15 3.15 3.17
N ILE A 152 23.64 2.36 4.11
CA ILE A 152 24.92 1.63 4.01
C ILE A 152 24.66 0.15 3.77
N ILE A 153 25.22 -0.41 2.69
CA ILE A 153 25.21 -1.85 2.45
C ILE A 153 26.42 -2.45 3.16
N ASP A 154 26.16 -3.19 4.25
CA ASP A 154 27.15 -3.89 5.06
C ASP A 154 26.63 -5.29 5.41
N GLY A 155 26.49 -6.14 4.37
CA GLY A 155 25.93 -7.48 4.46
C GLY A 155 24.43 -7.53 4.73
N TYR A 156 23.90 -8.74 4.80
CA TYR A 156 22.47 -9.05 4.91
C TYR A 156 21.74 -8.28 6.01
N THR A 157 22.35 -8.13 7.17
CA THR A 157 21.73 -7.51 8.35
C THR A 157 21.66 -6.00 8.29
N SER A 158 22.31 -5.35 7.33
CA SER A 158 22.17 -3.91 7.09
C SER A 158 20.86 -3.55 6.40
N ARG A 159 20.24 -4.52 5.69
CA ARG A 159 18.90 -4.36 5.12
C ARG A 159 17.87 -4.26 6.24
N LEU A 160 16.86 -3.41 6.08
CA LEU A 160 15.83 -3.16 7.08
C LEU A 160 14.72 -4.23 6.96
N HIS A 161 14.84 -5.28 7.78
CA HIS A 161 13.93 -6.44 7.71
C HIS A 161 12.61 -6.26 8.48
N TYR A 162 12.59 -5.37 9.47
CA TYR A 162 11.39 -5.09 10.26
C TYR A 162 10.77 -3.76 9.83
N THR A 163 9.46 -3.72 9.61
CA THR A 163 8.74 -2.50 9.24
C THR A 163 8.97 -1.37 10.25
N SER A 164 9.02 -1.69 11.56
CA SER A 164 9.31 -0.70 12.60
C SER A 164 10.71 -0.09 12.47
N ASP A 165 11.70 -0.87 12.06
CA ASP A 165 13.05 -0.41 11.80
C ASP A 165 13.13 0.45 10.52
N TRP A 166 12.41 0.01 9.50
CA TRP A 166 12.27 0.74 8.24
C TRP A 166 11.65 2.13 8.45
N ILE A 167 10.55 2.20 9.23
CA ILE A 167 9.91 3.47 9.58
C ILE A 167 10.88 4.35 10.38
N GLU A 168 11.52 3.81 11.41
CA GLU A 168 12.45 4.59 12.26
C GLU A 168 13.64 5.14 11.46
N ASN A 169 14.21 4.32 10.57
CA ASN A 169 15.28 4.75 9.68
C ASN A 169 14.80 5.84 8.72
N GLY A 170 13.62 5.69 8.12
CA GLY A 170 13.05 6.68 7.21
C GLY A 170 12.76 8.02 7.90
N VAL A 171 12.23 7.99 9.11
CA VAL A 171 11.99 9.20 9.93
C VAL A 171 13.31 9.87 10.29
N ARG A 172 14.31 9.11 10.73
CA ARG A 172 15.64 9.65 11.10
C ARG A 172 16.35 10.31 9.92
N GLN A 173 16.16 9.76 8.72
CA GLN A 173 16.72 10.33 7.49
C GLN A 173 15.88 11.45 6.86
N GLY A 174 14.75 11.80 7.46
CA GLY A 174 13.84 12.83 6.94
C GLY A 174 13.09 12.42 5.66
N LEU A 175 12.99 11.12 5.38
CA LEU A 175 12.27 10.56 4.24
C LEU A 175 10.79 10.31 4.55
N LEU A 176 10.45 10.10 5.82
CA LEU A 176 9.11 9.76 6.30
C LEU A 176 8.74 10.60 7.52
N GLU A 177 7.45 10.74 7.74
CA GLU A 177 6.88 11.25 8.99
C GLU A 177 6.03 10.15 9.65
N TYR A 178 6.17 9.96 10.96
CA TYR A 178 5.37 8.98 11.71
C TYR A 178 4.04 9.59 12.14
N VAL A 179 2.99 9.36 11.35
CA VAL A 179 1.67 10.01 11.52
C VAL A 179 0.69 9.22 12.39
N THR A 180 0.95 7.94 12.67
CA THR A 180 0.04 7.09 13.45
C THR A 180 -0.25 7.66 14.84
N ALA A 181 0.72 8.32 15.46
CA ALA A 181 0.55 8.97 16.77
C ALA A 181 -0.51 10.08 16.78
N ARG A 182 -0.75 10.73 15.64
CA ARG A 182 -1.78 11.77 15.50
C ARG A 182 -3.19 11.18 15.50
N ASN A 183 -3.33 9.92 15.09
CA ASN A 183 -4.60 9.26 14.82
C ASN A 183 -4.97 8.20 15.86
N SER A 184 -4.05 7.83 16.74
CA SER A 184 -4.32 6.88 17.82
C SER A 184 -3.49 7.17 19.07
N ALA A 185 -4.20 7.25 20.22
CA ALA A 185 -3.56 7.32 21.53
C ALA A 185 -3.12 5.94 22.05
N GLN A 186 -3.52 4.83 21.36
CA GLN A 186 -3.17 3.49 21.80
C GLN A 186 -1.73 3.17 21.47
N THR A 187 -1.02 2.60 22.42
CA THR A 187 0.39 2.21 22.26
C THR A 187 0.60 0.77 22.68
N THR A 188 1.57 0.14 22.05
CA THR A 188 2.13 -1.15 22.48
C THR A 188 3.65 -1.06 22.51
N LYS A 189 4.28 -1.96 23.28
CA LYS A 189 5.73 -2.11 23.24
C LYS A 189 6.10 -3.15 22.21
N LEU A 190 7.06 -2.84 21.37
CA LEU A 190 7.64 -3.81 20.45
C LEU A 190 8.33 -4.93 21.22
N SER A 191 8.18 -6.16 20.73
CA SER A 191 8.89 -7.35 21.22
C SER A 191 9.37 -8.11 19.99
N LEU A 192 10.61 -7.88 19.59
CA LEU A 192 11.20 -8.41 18.36
C LEU A 192 12.32 -9.39 18.71
N SER A 193 12.22 -10.62 18.20
CA SER A 193 13.22 -11.66 18.36
C SER A 193 13.08 -12.76 17.29
N TYR A 194 12.18 -12.58 16.32
CA TYR A 194 11.77 -13.68 15.46
C TYR A 194 12.89 -14.16 14.55
N MET A 195 13.59 -13.28 13.87
CA MET A 195 14.62 -13.66 12.92
C MET A 195 15.83 -14.31 13.62
N SER A 196 16.29 -13.74 14.73
CA SER A 196 17.42 -14.30 15.48
C SER A 196 17.11 -15.64 16.14
N THR A 197 15.83 -15.88 16.53
CA THR A 197 15.40 -17.15 17.14
C THR A 197 14.97 -18.21 16.12
N HIS A 198 14.77 -17.83 14.87
CA HIS A 198 14.38 -18.73 13.77
C HIS A 198 15.33 -18.64 12.56
N PRO A 199 16.66 -18.69 12.77
CA PRO A 199 17.62 -18.40 11.68
C PRO A 199 17.49 -19.35 10.48
N LYS A 200 17.06 -20.60 10.72
CA LYS A 200 16.86 -21.61 9.64
C LYS A 200 15.77 -21.22 8.62
N GLN A 201 14.92 -20.25 8.92
CA GLN A 201 13.92 -19.75 7.99
C GLN A 201 14.46 -18.70 7.01
N TYR A 202 15.68 -18.24 7.24
CA TYR A 202 16.32 -17.17 6.46
C TYR A 202 17.65 -17.65 5.90
N LYS A 203 17.75 -17.72 4.57
CA LYS A 203 18.93 -18.24 3.87
C LYS A 203 20.25 -17.66 4.40
N HIS A 204 20.31 -16.35 4.63
CA HIS A 204 21.53 -15.66 5.05
C HIS A 204 21.77 -15.65 6.56
N LEU A 205 20.84 -16.20 7.35
CA LEU A 205 21.02 -16.41 8.78
C LEU A 205 21.35 -17.88 9.11
N ALA A 206 20.83 -18.82 8.31
CA ALA A 206 20.89 -20.25 8.60
C ALA A 206 22.31 -20.75 8.86
N ASP A 207 23.28 -20.27 8.08
CA ASP A 207 24.66 -20.71 8.13
C ASP A 207 25.64 -19.60 8.61
N SER A 208 25.10 -18.52 9.20
CA SER A 208 25.90 -17.38 9.65
C SER A 208 25.59 -16.99 11.10
N PRO A 209 26.28 -17.56 12.11
CA PRO A 209 26.14 -17.16 13.50
C PRO A 209 26.40 -15.68 13.75
N GLU A 210 27.28 -15.06 12.96
CA GLU A 210 27.57 -13.63 13.05
C GLU A 210 26.35 -12.80 12.63
N ASN A 211 25.70 -13.13 11.50
CA ASN A 211 24.47 -12.45 11.08
C ASN A 211 23.35 -12.64 12.10
N VAL A 212 23.21 -13.82 12.70
CA VAL A 212 22.25 -14.08 13.77
C VAL A 212 22.51 -13.16 14.98
N LYS A 213 23.77 -13.04 15.40
CA LYS A 213 24.15 -12.15 16.50
C LYS A 213 23.84 -10.69 16.19
N ARG A 214 24.23 -10.19 15.01
CA ARG A 214 23.93 -8.81 14.57
C ARG A 214 22.43 -8.56 14.51
N MET A 215 21.65 -9.52 13.99
CA MET A 215 20.19 -9.41 13.92
C MET A 215 19.60 -9.33 15.36
N ALA A 216 20.07 -10.16 16.31
CA ALA A 216 19.61 -10.11 17.70
C ALA A 216 19.91 -8.74 18.35
N GLU A 217 21.02 -8.11 18.01
CA GLU A 217 21.37 -6.76 18.49
C GLU A 217 20.39 -5.71 17.96
N TYR A 218 20.01 -5.77 16.68
CA TYR A 218 18.99 -4.88 16.11
C TYR A 218 17.61 -5.12 16.71
N GLU A 219 17.18 -6.38 16.84
CA GLU A 219 15.91 -6.74 17.49
C GLU A 219 15.85 -6.23 18.94
N LYS A 220 16.95 -6.36 19.68
CA LYS A 220 17.07 -5.84 21.05
C LYS A 220 16.98 -4.30 21.09
N ALA A 221 17.62 -3.61 20.14
CA ALA A 221 17.59 -2.15 20.07
C ALA A 221 16.20 -1.59 19.77
N LEU A 222 15.38 -2.33 19.03
CA LEU A 222 14.01 -1.98 18.69
C LEU A 222 13.01 -2.38 19.76
N SER A 223 13.29 -3.48 20.48
CA SER A 223 12.39 -4.02 21.52
C SER A 223 12.26 -3.04 22.70
N GLY A 224 11.06 -3.00 23.28
CA GLY A 224 10.71 -2.10 24.38
C GLY A 224 10.29 -0.70 23.94
N LYS A 225 10.54 -0.30 22.69
CA LYS A 225 10.06 0.96 22.13
C LYS A 225 8.53 0.95 22.06
N LYS A 226 7.92 2.07 22.39
CA LYS A 226 6.47 2.27 22.24
C LYS A 226 6.15 2.67 20.81
N VAL A 227 5.19 1.96 20.21
CA VAL A 227 4.62 2.33 18.91
C VAL A 227 3.14 2.56 19.05
N HIS A 228 2.60 3.50 18.30
CA HIS A 228 1.17 3.73 18.20
C HIS A 228 0.56 2.72 17.22
N TRP A 229 -0.67 2.32 17.49
CA TRP A 229 -1.41 1.41 16.63
C TRP A 229 -2.90 1.69 16.68
N LEU A 230 -3.60 1.36 15.60
CA LEU A 230 -5.05 1.47 15.55
C LEU A 230 -5.66 0.07 15.60
N PRO A 231 -6.50 -0.25 16.60
CA PRO A 231 -7.18 -1.53 16.68
C PRO A 231 -8.09 -1.75 15.46
N LYS A 232 -8.09 -2.97 14.93
CA LYS A 232 -8.91 -3.33 13.77
C LYS A 232 -10.40 -2.99 13.94
N ASN A 233 -10.94 -3.14 15.14
CA ASN A 233 -12.33 -2.78 15.47
C ASN A 233 -12.57 -1.26 15.60
N LYS A 234 -11.56 -0.45 15.45
CA LYS A 234 -11.63 1.02 15.39
C LYS A 234 -11.45 1.56 13.96
N LEU A 235 -11.14 0.67 13.01
CA LEU A 235 -11.16 1.04 11.60
C LEU A 235 -12.62 1.25 11.17
N PRO A 236 -12.96 2.37 10.55
CA PRO A 236 -14.30 2.59 10.02
C PRO A 236 -14.58 1.61 8.88
N ASP A 237 -15.84 1.23 8.70
CA ASP A 237 -16.27 0.34 7.61
C ASP A 237 -16.10 0.98 6.23
N THR A 238 -16.07 2.30 6.19
CA THR A 238 -15.94 3.08 4.95
C THR A 238 -14.96 4.24 5.15
N GLY A 239 -13.91 4.24 4.34
CA GLY A 239 -12.90 5.30 4.30
C GLY A 239 -12.14 5.47 5.62
N LEU A 240 -10.97 6.03 5.51
CA LEU A 240 -10.16 6.47 6.64
C LEU A 240 -9.91 7.97 6.42
N PRO A 241 -10.72 8.86 7.01
CA PRO A 241 -10.72 10.29 6.68
C PRO A 241 -9.41 11.01 7.03
N TRP A 242 -8.51 10.31 7.71
CA TRP A 242 -7.18 10.79 8.10
C TRP A 242 -6.05 10.16 7.27
N ILE A 243 -6.34 9.26 6.32
CA ILE A 243 -5.37 8.76 5.34
C ILE A 243 -5.32 9.77 4.19
N MET A 244 -4.12 10.15 3.85
CA MET A 244 -3.84 11.09 2.77
C MET A 244 -3.09 10.42 1.64
N ASP A 245 -3.16 10.99 0.45
CA ASP A 245 -2.34 10.55 -0.68
C ASP A 245 -0.86 10.62 -0.30
N GLY A 246 -0.14 9.51 -0.51
CA GLY A 246 1.26 9.37 -0.11
C GLY A 246 1.48 8.64 1.22
N ASP A 247 0.43 8.40 2.01
CA ASP A 247 0.56 7.61 3.23
C ASP A 247 0.89 6.13 2.91
N VAL A 248 1.74 5.55 3.74
CA VAL A 248 2.06 4.12 3.73
C VAL A 248 1.39 3.47 4.94
N ILE A 249 0.58 2.43 4.69
CA ILE A 249 -0.24 1.77 5.69
C ILE A 249 0.19 0.30 5.84
#